data_042a48e051d4a98c756b71cf5f8001d5
#
_entry.id   042a48e051d4a98c756b71cf5f8001d5
#
_cell.length_a   1.000
_cell.length_b   1.000
_cell.length_c   1.000
_cell.angle_alpha   90.00
_cell.angle_beta   90.00
_cell.angle_gamma   90.00
#
_symmetry.space_group_name_H-M   'P 1'
#
loop_
_entity.id
_entity.type
_entity.pdbx_description
1 polymer ?
#
loop_
_entity_poly.entity_id
_entity_poly.type
_entity_poly.pdbx_seq_one_letter_code
_entity_poly.pdbx_strand_id
1 'polypeptide(L)'
;MSKTIRQLYNALANYLGPQNWWPADSVAEMLSGMILVQNTNWSSAARSLENLAQATDFDIDTLRELPNDQLEILIKPSGFYHAKAKYLKNILTMYQEHFTDLNQLATPDLRQKILAISGIGAETADVLLLYLFDRSAFVADAYARKLFKKITGQTFTYTSLKNKVEQQTDFSAHEAQEFHALIDEYGKLKNDPLHLEKEFKLDL
;
A
#
# COMPACT_ATOMS: atom_id res chain seq x y z
N MET A 1 -16.75 26.53 8.31
CA MET A 1 -17.38 25.20 8.14
C MET A 1 -16.27 24.17 8.07
N SER A 2 -16.40 23.08 8.78
CA SER A 2 -15.48 21.94 8.65
C SER A 2 -15.57 21.35 7.24
N LYS A 3 -14.43 20.94 6.68
CA LYS A 3 -14.37 20.30 5.36
C LYS A 3 -14.54 18.78 5.50
N THR A 4 -14.89 18.09 4.41
CA THR A 4 -15.05 16.63 4.41
C THR A 4 -13.84 15.94 3.79
N ILE A 5 -13.68 14.64 4.05
CA ILE A 5 -12.63 13.82 3.41
C ILE A 5 -12.83 13.79 1.89
N ARG A 6 -14.06 13.75 1.41
CA ARG A 6 -14.39 13.86 -0.03
C ARG A 6 -13.89 15.17 -0.64
N GLN A 7 -13.98 16.28 0.08
CA GLN A 7 -13.43 17.56 -0.39
C GLN A 7 -11.89 17.55 -0.41
N LEU A 8 -11.23 16.85 0.53
CA LEU A 8 -9.78 16.64 0.50
C LEU A 8 -9.37 15.82 -0.72
N TYR A 9 -10.04 14.70 -0.97
CA TYR A 9 -9.84 13.89 -2.18
C TYR A 9 -9.93 14.75 -3.45
N ASN A 10 -11.01 15.50 -3.59
CA ASN A 10 -11.23 16.35 -4.76
C ASN A 10 -10.15 17.42 -4.92
N ALA A 11 -9.70 18.04 -3.83
CA ALA A 11 -8.64 19.04 -3.87
C ALA A 11 -7.31 18.45 -4.33
N LEU A 12 -6.95 17.28 -3.84
CA LEU A 12 -5.74 16.56 -4.24
C LEU A 12 -5.82 16.10 -5.71
N ALA A 13 -6.96 15.52 -6.11
CA ALA A 13 -7.18 15.04 -7.48
C ALA A 13 -7.16 16.18 -8.50
N ASN A 14 -7.74 17.34 -8.18
CA ASN A 14 -7.70 18.52 -9.04
C ASN A 14 -6.28 19.10 -9.19
N TYR A 15 -5.45 18.96 -8.18
CA TYR A 15 -4.08 19.48 -8.20
C TYR A 15 -3.10 18.52 -8.88
N LEU A 16 -3.14 17.24 -8.59
CA LEU A 16 -2.18 16.23 -9.06
C LEU A 16 -2.64 15.51 -10.33
N GLY A 17 -3.96 15.50 -10.62
CA GLY A 17 -4.54 14.66 -11.67
C GLY A 17 -4.63 13.19 -11.27
N PRO A 18 -5.10 12.33 -12.18
CA PRO A 18 -5.21 10.88 -11.97
C PRO A 18 -3.83 10.24 -11.82
N GLN A 19 -3.69 9.37 -10.84
CA GLN A 19 -2.42 8.71 -10.52
C GLN A 19 -2.30 7.31 -11.12
N ASN A 20 -3.43 6.60 -11.25
CA ASN A 20 -3.51 5.25 -11.84
C ASN A 20 -2.53 4.26 -11.18
N TRP A 21 -2.52 4.21 -9.87
CA TRP A 21 -1.66 3.33 -9.10
C TRP A 21 -2.24 1.91 -8.99
N TRP A 22 -1.47 0.87 -8.86
CA TRP A 22 -0.08 0.62 -8.51
C TRP A 22 0.79 0.54 -9.78
N PRO A 23 2.05 1.04 -9.76
CA PRO A 23 2.96 0.98 -10.91
C PRO A 23 3.62 -0.42 -11.00
N ALA A 24 2.93 -1.39 -11.59
CA ALA A 24 3.45 -2.72 -11.83
C ALA A 24 2.81 -3.31 -13.10
N ASP A 25 3.60 -4.02 -13.89
CA ASP A 25 3.14 -4.66 -15.13
C ASP A 25 2.58 -6.07 -14.90
N SER A 26 2.80 -6.63 -13.70
CA SER A 26 2.29 -7.94 -13.31
C SER A 26 1.90 -8.00 -11.83
N VAL A 27 1.05 -8.99 -11.48
CA VAL A 27 0.69 -9.25 -10.08
C VAL A 27 1.91 -9.66 -9.26
N ALA A 28 2.82 -10.44 -9.83
CA ALA A 28 4.03 -10.88 -9.13
C ALA A 28 4.96 -9.70 -8.81
N GLU A 29 5.11 -8.74 -9.73
CA GLU A 29 5.83 -7.50 -9.51
C GLU A 29 5.16 -6.66 -8.43
N MET A 30 3.84 -6.48 -8.50
CA MET A 30 3.06 -5.74 -7.51
C MET A 30 3.24 -6.33 -6.11
N LEU A 31 3.05 -7.64 -5.93
CA LEU A 31 3.24 -8.33 -4.65
C LEU A 31 4.68 -8.22 -4.14
N SER A 32 5.65 -8.33 -5.05
CA SER A 32 7.07 -8.13 -4.70
C SER A 32 7.32 -6.71 -4.21
N GLY A 33 6.80 -5.71 -4.90
CA GLY A 33 6.92 -4.31 -4.50
C GLY A 33 6.34 -4.03 -3.12
N MET A 34 5.16 -4.58 -2.82
CA MET A 34 4.49 -4.43 -1.51
C MET A 34 5.33 -4.99 -0.35
N ILE A 35 6.05 -6.08 -0.57
CA ILE A 35 6.95 -6.64 0.45
C ILE A 35 8.27 -5.87 0.52
N LEU A 36 8.83 -5.55 -0.63
CA LEU A 36 10.16 -4.95 -0.70
C LEU A 36 10.20 -3.50 -0.19
N VAL A 37 9.09 -2.77 -0.27
CA VAL A 37 9.01 -1.39 0.24
C VAL A 37 8.83 -1.32 1.77
N GLN A 38 8.50 -2.42 2.45
CA GLN A 38 8.35 -2.43 3.90
C GLN A 38 9.61 -1.90 4.62
N ASN A 39 9.43 -0.90 5.48
CA ASN A 39 10.51 -0.29 6.28
C ASN A 39 11.72 0.18 5.45
N THR A 40 11.51 0.60 4.20
CA THR A 40 12.55 1.18 3.36
C THR A 40 11.95 2.24 2.43
N ASN A 41 12.79 2.89 1.62
CA ASN A 41 12.34 3.83 0.61
C ASN A 41 12.11 3.13 -0.74
N TRP A 42 11.27 3.73 -1.59
CA TRP A 42 10.95 3.20 -2.91
C TRP A 42 12.19 2.98 -3.80
N SER A 43 13.18 3.87 -3.77
CA SER A 43 14.40 3.72 -4.57
C SER A 43 15.18 2.43 -4.24
N SER A 44 15.18 2.01 -2.98
CA SER A 44 15.81 0.75 -2.55
C SER A 44 14.98 -0.47 -2.93
N ALA A 45 13.65 -0.37 -2.84
CA ALA A 45 12.74 -1.42 -3.29
C ALA A 45 12.82 -1.58 -4.82
N ALA A 46 12.82 -0.49 -5.59
CA ALA A 46 12.91 -0.49 -7.05
C ALA A 46 14.15 -1.22 -7.56
N ARG A 47 15.33 -0.98 -6.94
CA ARG A 47 16.55 -1.73 -7.30
C ARG A 47 16.42 -3.23 -7.07
N SER A 48 15.72 -3.64 -6.03
CA SER A 48 15.45 -5.06 -5.77
C SER A 48 14.45 -5.64 -6.77
N LEU A 49 13.43 -4.87 -7.17
CA LEU A 49 12.50 -5.26 -8.24
C LEU A 49 13.21 -5.43 -9.58
N GLU A 50 14.12 -4.52 -9.91
CA GLU A 50 14.94 -4.58 -11.12
C GLU A 50 15.81 -5.86 -11.18
N ASN A 51 16.43 -6.22 -10.05
CA ASN A 51 17.16 -7.48 -9.94
C ASN A 51 16.27 -8.71 -10.11
N LEU A 52 15.08 -8.70 -9.52
CA LEU A 52 14.09 -9.78 -9.67
C LEU A 52 13.60 -9.89 -11.11
N ALA A 53 13.27 -8.76 -11.75
CA ALA A 53 12.87 -8.73 -13.16
C ALA A 53 13.91 -9.38 -14.06
N GLN A 54 15.18 -9.00 -13.92
CA GLN A 54 16.28 -9.56 -14.71
C GLN A 54 16.49 -11.07 -14.49
N ALA A 55 16.22 -11.54 -13.27
CA ALA A 55 16.46 -12.94 -12.92
C ALA A 55 15.27 -13.86 -13.24
N THR A 56 14.04 -13.35 -13.23
CA THR A 56 12.82 -14.19 -13.22
C THR A 56 11.71 -13.71 -14.16
N ASP A 57 11.85 -12.52 -14.73
CA ASP A 57 10.77 -11.85 -15.51
C ASP A 57 9.43 -11.81 -14.76
N PHE A 58 9.49 -11.78 -13.44
CA PHE A 58 8.35 -11.91 -12.51
C PHE A 58 7.47 -13.14 -12.75
N ASP A 59 8.03 -14.22 -13.31
CA ASP A 59 7.37 -15.52 -13.33
C ASP A 59 7.22 -16.07 -11.91
N ILE A 60 5.98 -16.35 -11.49
CA ILE A 60 5.65 -16.70 -10.10
C ILE A 60 6.31 -18.00 -9.67
N ASP A 61 6.32 -19.01 -10.53
CA ASP A 61 6.92 -20.32 -10.21
C ASP A 61 8.43 -20.17 -10.06
N THR A 62 9.08 -19.48 -10.99
CA THR A 62 10.51 -19.17 -10.92
C THR A 62 10.86 -18.41 -9.63
N LEU A 63 10.07 -17.38 -9.27
CA LEU A 63 10.27 -16.60 -8.03
C LEU A 63 10.15 -17.47 -6.77
N ARG A 64 9.18 -18.37 -6.72
CA ARG A 64 8.95 -19.26 -5.58
C ARG A 64 10.02 -20.33 -5.45
N GLU A 65 10.52 -20.83 -6.57
CA GLU A 65 11.53 -21.89 -6.63
C GLU A 65 12.96 -21.39 -6.42
N LEU A 66 13.22 -20.08 -6.57
CA LEU A 66 14.55 -19.52 -6.29
C LEU A 66 15.06 -20.00 -4.93
N PRO A 67 16.30 -20.53 -4.86
CA PRO A 67 16.99 -20.79 -3.59
C PRO A 67 17.00 -19.52 -2.71
N ASN A 68 16.83 -19.70 -1.39
CA ASN A 68 16.72 -18.56 -0.48
C ASN A 68 17.95 -17.64 -0.54
N ASP A 69 19.15 -18.21 -0.63
CA ASP A 69 20.40 -17.47 -0.74
C ASP A 69 20.48 -16.60 -2.01
N GLN A 70 19.98 -17.10 -3.14
CA GLN A 70 19.90 -16.35 -4.39
C GLN A 70 18.86 -15.23 -4.29
N LEU A 71 17.66 -15.54 -3.77
CA LEU A 71 16.61 -14.54 -3.57
C LEU A 71 17.10 -13.42 -2.64
N GLU A 72 17.75 -13.76 -1.55
CA GLU A 72 18.33 -12.80 -0.59
C GLU A 72 19.35 -11.86 -1.23
N ILE A 73 20.20 -12.37 -2.13
CA ILE A 73 21.16 -11.55 -2.90
C ILE A 73 20.42 -10.54 -3.78
N LEU A 74 19.41 -10.98 -4.54
CA LEU A 74 18.66 -10.13 -5.44
C LEU A 74 17.93 -9.00 -4.72
N ILE A 75 17.34 -9.30 -3.55
CA ILE A 75 16.54 -8.31 -2.79
C ILE A 75 17.33 -7.56 -1.72
N LYS A 76 18.65 -7.79 -1.62
CA LYS A 76 19.52 -7.14 -0.62
C LYS A 76 19.41 -5.61 -0.58
N PRO A 77 19.25 -4.89 -1.71
CA PRO A 77 19.08 -3.44 -1.69
C PRO A 77 17.91 -2.94 -0.85
N SER A 78 16.83 -3.73 -0.73
CA SER A 78 15.63 -3.36 0.04
C SER A 78 15.81 -3.43 1.56
N GLY A 79 16.93 -3.99 2.07
CA GLY A 79 17.17 -4.24 3.49
C GLY A 79 16.30 -5.34 4.09
N PHE A 80 16.60 -5.81 5.28
CA PHE A 80 15.87 -6.89 5.95
C PHE A 80 15.64 -8.14 5.07
N TYR A 81 16.54 -8.37 4.13
CA TYR A 81 16.37 -9.30 3.01
C TYR A 81 16.15 -10.76 3.46
N HIS A 82 16.72 -11.22 4.56
CA HIS A 82 16.43 -12.56 5.11
C HIS A 82 14.93 -12.75 5.47
N ALA A 83 14.36 -11.76 6.15
CA ALA A 83 12.94 -11.79 6.48
C ALA A 83 12.06 -11.58 5.24
N LYS A 84 12.42 -10.62 4.38
CA LYS A 84 11.66 -10.30 3.16
C LYS A 84 11.66 -11.44 2.15
N ALA A 85 12.74 -12.22 2.03
CA ALA A 85 12.75 -13.42 1.18
C ALA A 85 11.66 -14.41 1.61
N LYS A 86 11.53 -14.65 2.92
CA LYS A 86 10.45 -15.49 3.46
C LYS A 86 9.06 -14.87 3.21
N TYR A 87 8.90 -13.57 3.44
CA TYR A 87 7.63 -12.89 3.28
C TYR A 87 7.18 -12.88 1.82
N LEU A 88 8.13 -12.67 0.90
CA LEU A 88 7.87 -12.72 -0.53
C LEU A 88 7.37 -14.11 -0.96
N LYS A 89 8.04 -15.17 -0.56
CA LYS A 89 7.57 -16.53 -0.84
C LYS A 89 6.18 -16.82 -0.26
N ASN A 90 5.91 -16.35 0.96
CA ASN A 90 4.60 -16.54 1.59
C ASN A 90 3.47 -15.85 0.79
N ILE A 91 3.69 -14.61 0.34
CA ILE A 91 2.67 -13.86 -0.40
C ILE A 91 2.44 -14.43 -1.80
N LEU A 92 3.49 -14.84 -2.49
CA LEU A 92 3.39 -15.49 -3.80
C LEU A 92 2.68 -16.84 -3.71
N THR A 93 2.97 -17.63 -2.66
CA THR A 93 2.26 -18.88 -2.38
C THR A 93 0.78 -18.63 -2.08
N MET A 94 0.47 -17.64 -1.24
CA MET A 94 -0.92 -17.25 -0.98
C MET A 94 -1.66 -16.90 -2.28
N TYR A 95 -1.04 -16.11 -3.13
CA TYR A 95 -1.65 -15.72 -4.39
C TYR A 95 -1.91 -16.94 -5.29
N GLN A 96 -0.91 -17.78 -5.50
CA GLN A 96 -1.00 -18.89 -6.44
C GLN A 96 -1.94 -20.01 -5.95
N GLU A 97 -1.95 -20.29 -4.65
CA GLU A 97 -2.66 -21.45 -4.12
C GLU A 97 -4.03 -21.12 -3.49
N HIS A 98 -4.22 -19.88 -3.04
CA HIS A 98 -5.38 -19.53 -2.21
C HIS A 98 -6.16 -18.31 -2.69
N PHE A 99 -5.72 -17.59 -3.72
CA PHE A 99 -6.36 -16.33 -4.16
C PHE A 99 -7.85 -16.51 -4.45
N THR A 100 -8.22 -17.56 -5.20
CA THR A 100 -9.61 -17.79 -5.60
C THR A 100 -10.52 -17.97 -4.39
N ASP A 101 -10.12 -18.78 -3.42
CA ASP A 101 -10.91 -19.04 -2.21
C ASP A 101 -10.97 -17.80 -1.31
N LEU A 102 -9.85 -17.12 -1.15
CA LEU A 102 -9.77 -15.89 -0.36
C LEU A 102 -10.64 -14.77 -0.96
N ASN A 103 -10.68 -14.66 -2.28
CA ASN A 103 -11.46 -13.61 -2.95
C ASN A 103 -12.98 -13.81 -2.81
N GLN A 104 -13.45 -14.98 -2.40
CA GLN A 104 -14.86 -15.26 -2.11
C GLN A 104 -15.28 -14.80 -0.71
N LEU A 105 -14.33 -14.52 0.18
CA LEU A 105 -14.62 -14.12 1.55
C LEU A 105 -15.15 -12.68 1.62
N ALA A 106 -15.97 -12.41 2.64
CA ALA A 106 -16.31 -11.04 3.02
C ALA A 106 -15.03 -10.28 3.45
N THR A 107 -14.99 -8.98 3.21
CA THR A 107 -13.79 -8.16 3.44
C THR A 107 -13.20 -8.30 4.85
N PRO A 108 -13.96 -8.33 5.96
CA PRO A 108 -13.40 -8.52 7.29
C PRO A 108 -12.71 -9.89 7.48
N ASP A 109 -13.32 -10.95 6.97
CA ASP A 109 -12.78 -12.32 7.06
C ASP A 109 -11.53 -12.48 6.18
N LEU A 110 -11.58 -11.93 4.97
CA LEU A 110 -10.43 -11.85 4.07
C LEU A 110 -9.25 -11.13 4.74
N ARG A 111 -9.51 -9.96 5.33
CA ARG A 111 -8.47 -9.20 6.04
C ARG A 111 -7.85 -10.00 7.18
N GLN A 112 -8.66 -10.73 7.95
CA GLN A 112 -8.16 -11.58 9.03
C GLN A 112 -7.26 -12.72 8.51
N LYS A 113 -7.64 -13.35 7.40
CA LYS A 113 -6.82 -14.38 6.74
C LYS A 113 -5.49 -13.82 6.22
N ILE A 114 -5.51 -12.66 5.60
CA ILE A 114 -4.31 -11.99 5.11
C ILE A 114 -3.36 -11.63 6.26
N LEU A 115 -3.87 -11.11 7.37
CA LEU A 115 -3.08 -10.79 8.57
C LEU A 115 -2.44 -12.02 9.23
N ALA A 116 -2.96 -13.21 9.01
CA ALA A 116 -2.36 -14.44 9.51
C ALA A 116 -1.11 -14.88 8.72
N ILE A 117 -0.86 -14.28 7.55
CA ILE A 117 0.32 -14.58 6.73
C ILE A 117 1.55 -13.93 7.37
N SER A 118 2.58 -14.75 7.63
CA SER A 118 3.82 -14.25 8.22
C SER A 118 4.47 -13.17 7.34
N GLY A 119 4.71 -12.01 7.91
CA GLY A 119 5.30 -10.85 7.23
C GLY A 119 4.29 -9.80 6.77
N ILE A 120 2.99 -10.06 6.97
CA ILE A 120 1.93 -9.12 6.60
C ILE A 120 1.41 -8.40 7.85
N GLY A 121 1.73 -7.12 7.94
CA GLY A 121 1.17 -6.22 8.95
C GLY A 121 -0.12 -5.54 8.48
N ALA A 122 -0.73 -4.72 9.35
CA ALA A 122 -2.00 -4.05 9.07
C ALA A 122 -1.97 -3.20 7.77
N GLU A 123 -0.89 -2.45 7.56
CA GLU A 123 -0.70 -1.61 6.37
C GLU A 123 -0.62 -2.47 5.10
N THR A 124 0.23 -3.49 5.08
CA THR A 124 0.35 -4.39 3.92
C THR A 124 -0.95 -5.17 3.66
N ALA A 125 -1.68 -5.56 4.71
CA ALA A 125 -2.98 -6.22 4.55
C ALA A 125 -4.01 -5.31 3.88
N ASP A 126 -4.07 -4.02 4.26
CA ASP A 126 -4.99 -3.07 3.66
C ASP A 126 -4.57 -2.70 2.23
N VAL A 127 -3.27 -2.64 1.93
CA VAL A 127 -2.75 -2.48 0.56
C VAL A 127 -3.14 -3.68 -0.31
N LEU A 128 -3.03 -4.91 0.21
CA LEU A 128 -3.48 -6.12 -0.52
C LEU A 128 -4.99 -6.12 -0.77
N LEU A 129 -5.79 -5.77 0.24
CA LEU A 129 -7.25 -5.61 0.05
C LEU A 129 -7.55 -4.64 -1.10
N LEU A 130 -6.85 -3.52 -1.12
CA LEU A 130 -7.10 -2.43 -2.05
C LEU A 130 -6.68 -2.75 -3.48
N TYR A 131 -5.47 -3.27 -3.68
CA TYR A 131 -4.87 -3.40 -5.02
C TYR A 131 -4.94 -4.83 -5.59
N LEU A 132 -4.92 -5.87 -4.75
CA LEU A 132 -5.00 -7.25 -5.22
C LEU A 132 -6.44 -7.77 -5.26
N PHE A 133 -7.22 -7.45 -4.23
CA PHE A 133 -8.59 -7.98 -4.08
C PHE A 133 -9.69 -7.00 -4.51
N ASP A 134 -9.33 -5.79 -4.93
CA ASP A 134 -10.25 -4.72 -5.35
C ASP A 134 -11.33 -4.43 -4.29
N ARG A 135 -10.93 -4.38 -3.02
CA ARG A 135 -11.77 -4.06 -1.88
C ARG A 135 -11.44 -2.67 -1.36
N SER A 136 -12.44 -1.82 -1.20
CA SER A 136 -12.23 -0.51 -0.60
C SER A 136 -11.62 -0.64 0.80
N ALA A 137 -10.46 -0.03 0.99
CA ALA A 137 -9.77 0.06 2.26
C ALA A 137 -8.97 1.36 2.31
N PHE A 138 -8.97 2.04 3.46
CA PHE A 138 -8.12 3.21 3.65
C PHE A 138 -6.76 2.77 4.21
N VAL A 139 -5.70 3.11 3.48
CA VAL A 139 -4.31 2.87 3.88
C VAL A 139 -3.82 4.06 4.69
N ALA A 140 -3.74 3.90 6.03
CA ALA A 140 -3.31 4.95 6.95
C ALA A 140 -1.78 4.95 7.13
N ASP A 141 -1.02 4.98 6.04
CA ASP A 141 0.43 4.95 6.01
C ASP A 141 1.10 6.16 6.67
N ALA A 142 2.40 6.30 6.55
CA ALA A 142 3.14 7.40 7.14
C ALA A 142 2.76 8.76 6.54
N TYR A 143 2.51 8.82 5.21
CA TYR A 143 2.10 10.05 4.52
C TYR A 143 0.69 10.45 4.91
N ALA A 144 -0.25 9.50 4.94
CA ALA A 144 -1.62 9.73 5.40
C ALA A 144 -1.64 10.25 6.84
N ARG A 145 -0.96 9.59 7.77
CA ARG A 145 -0.90 10.05 9.17
C ARG A 145 -0.30 11.45 9.31
N LYS A 146 0.74 11.76 8.53
CA LYS A 146 1.37 13.09 8.53
C LYS A 146 0.42 14.16 7.97
N LEU A 147 -0.27 13.87 6.87
CA LEU A 147 -1.23 14.77 6.27
C LEU A 147 -2.40 15.04 7.21
N PHE A 148 -3.02 13.98 7.74
CA PHE A 148 -4.16 14.11 8.64
C PHE A 148 -3.78 14.83 9.96
N LYS A 149 -2.57 14.59 10.50
CA LYS A 149 -2.06 15.39 11.62
C LYS A 149 -2.00 16.88 11.28
N LYS A 150 -1.55 17.23 10.08
CA LYS A 150 -1.47 18.62 9.63
C LYS A 150 -2.83 19.32 9.59
N ILE A 151 -3.85 18.65 9.05
CA ILE A 151 -5.16 19.24 8.77
C ILE A 151 -6.14 19.15 9.94
N THR A 152 -5.88 18.26 10.92
CA THR A 152 -6.74 18.10 12.11
C THR A 152 -6.09 18.60 13.40
N GLY A 153 -4.75 18.73 13.42
CA GLY A 153 -3.97 18.97 14.64
C GLY A 153 -3.84 17.75 15.57
N GLN A 154 -4.44 16.60 15.22
CA GLN A 154 -4.44 15.37 16.02
C GLN A 154 -3.39 14.37 15.55
N THR A 155 -2.84 13.58 16.47
CA THR A 155 -1.94 12.47 16.12
C THR A 155 -2.73 11.16 16.14
N PHE A 156 -2.55 10.34 15.10
CA PHE A 156 -3.27 9.09 14.92
C PHE A 156 -2.33 7.88 14.90
N THR A 157 -2.78 6.77 15.47
CA THR A 157 -2.25 5.45 15.15
C THR A 157 -2.77 5.00 13.76
N TYR A 158 -2.19 3.96 13.18
CA TYR A 158 -2.68 3.36 11.94
C TYR A 158 -4.18 3.05 12.03
N THR A 159 -4.55 2.24 13.01
CA THR A 159 -5.92 1.77 13.18
C THR A 159 -6.91 2.91 13.49
N SER A 160 -6.50 3.88 14.31
CA SER A 160 -7.41 4.97 14.67
C SER A 160 -7.73 5.87 13.48
N LEU A 161 -6.73 6.17 12.63
CA LEU A 161 -6.97 6.96 11.43
C LEU A 161 -7.80 6.19 10.40
N LYS A 162 -7.42 4.93 10.12
CA LYS A 162 -8.18 4.06 9.21
C LYS A 162 -9.66 4.04 9.56
N ASN A 163 -9.99 3.70 10.81
CA ASN A 163 -11.39 3.58 11.24
C ASN A 163 -12.16 4.89 11.10
N LYS A 164 -11.53 6.02 11.45
CA LYS A 164 -12.18 7.34 11.37
C LYS A 164 -12.45 7.76 9.91
N VAL A 165 -11.53 7.48 9.00
CA VAL A 165 -11.69 7.79 7.58
C VAL A 165 -12.75 6.89 6.96
N GLU A 166 -12.70 5.59 7.18
CA GLU A 166 -13.66 4.63 6.64
C GLU A 166 -15.09 4.85 7.15
N GLN A 167 -15.26 5.35 8.38
CA GLN A 167 -16.58 5.73 8.89
C GLN A 167 -17.19 6.98 8.25
N GLN A 168 -16.35 7.80 7.61
CA GLN A 168 -16.78 9.08 7.02
C GLN A 168 -16.73 9.07 5.48
N THR A 169 -16.40 7.94 4.88
CA THR A 169 -16.29 7.80 3.42
C THR A 169 -16.99 6.53 2.93
N ASP A 170 -17.50 6.64 1.72
CA ASP A 170 -18.11 5.56 0.93
C ASP A 170 -17.36 5.33 -0.38
N PHE A 171 -16.04 5.48 -0.34
CA PHE A 171 -15.20 5.35 -1.54
C PHE A 171 -15.31 3.95 -2.14
N SER A 172 -15.48 3.88 -3.46
CA SER A 172 -15.21 2.65 -4.22
C SER A 172 -13.74 2.23 -4.07
N ALA A 173 -13.42 0.99 -4.43
CA ALA A 173 -12.03 0.54 -4.42
C ALA A 173 -11.13 1.44 -5.29
N HIS A 174 -11.58 1.80 -6.49
CA HIS A 174 -10.84 2.70 -7.37
C HIS A 174 -10.62 4.09 -6.76
N GLU A 175 -11.64 4.71 -6.13
CA GLU A 175 -11.46 5.99 -5.45
C GLU A 175 -10.51 5.89 -4.25
N ALA A 176 -10.53 4.77 -3.52
CA ALA A 176 -9.62 4.53 -2.42
C ALA A 176 -8.16 4.30 -2.89
N GLN A 177 -7.97 3.63 -4.04
CA GLN A 177 -6.67 3.50 -4.71
C GLN A 177 -6.12 4.87 -5.11
N GLU A 178 -6.92 5.68 -5.80
CA GLU A 178 -6.53 7.04 -6.19
C GLU A 178 -6.26 7.91 -4.97
N PHE A 179 -7.06 7.81 -3.91
CA PHE A 179 -6.85 8.61 -2.70
C PHE A 179 -5.55 8.25 -1.99
N HIS A 180 -5.20 6.96 -1.93
CA HIS A 180 -3.92 6.50 -1.39
C HIS A 180 -2.75 7.09 -2.20
N ALA A 181 -2.79 6.96 -3.53
CA ALA A 181 -1.78 7.48 -4.42
C ALA A 181 -1.63 9.01 -4.33
N LEU A 182 -2.74 9.74 -4.33
CA LEU A 182 -2.77 11.20 -4.19
C LEU A 182 -2.15 11.66 -2.86
N ILE A 183 -2.42 10.96 -1.76
CA ILE A 183 -1.83 11.28 -0.45
C ILE A 183 -0.32 11.03 -0.46
N ASP A 184 0.12 9.91 -1.05
CA ASP A 184 1.53 9.56 -1.15
C ASP A 184 2.29 10.59 -2.00
N GLU A 185 1.79 10.91 -3.20
CA GLU A 185 2.42 11.88 -4.11
C GLU A 185 2.43 13.29 -3.51
N TYR A 186 1.32 13.72 -2.90
CA TYR A 186 1.28 15.01 -2.20
C TYR A 186 2.25 15.05 -1.03
N GLY A 187 2.36 13.93 -0.29
CA GLY A 187 3.25 13.79 0.86
C GLY A 187 4.75 13.86 0.53
N LYS A 188 5.13 13.58 -0.72
CA LYS A 188 6.50 13.71 -1.25
C LYS A 188 6.88 15.15 -1.59
N LEU A 189 5.91 16.04 -1.74
CA LEU A 189 6.17 17.45 -2.07
C LEU A 189 6.90 18.16 -0.91
N LYS A 190 7.88 18.99 -1.25
CA LYS A 190 8.63 19.78 -0.27
C LYS A 190 7.80 20.91 0.36
N ASN A 191 6.78 21.37 -0.35
CA ASN A 191 5.91 22.48 0.03
C ASN A 191 4.48 21.99 0.19
N ASP A 192 3.61 22.87 0.69
CA ASP A 192 2.16 22.67 0.78
C ASP A 192 1.45 23.60 -0.22
N PRO A 193 1.42 23.26 -1.53
CA PRO A 193 0.90 24.17 -2.56
C PRO A 193 -0.60 24.42 -2.44
N LEU A 194 -1.34 23.53 -1.81
CA LEU A 194 -2.76 23.70 -1.53
C LEU A 194 -3.04 24.39 -0.19
N HIS A 195 -1.99 24.74 0.55
CA HIS A 195 -2.10 25.34 1.89
C HIS A 195 -3.04 24.55 2.82
N LEU A 196 -3.00 23.21 2.74
CA LEU A 196 -3.95 22.32 3.43
C LEU A 196 -3.97 22.54 4.93
N GLU A 197 -2.85 22.88 5.54
CA GLU A 197 -2.76 23.19 6.97
C GLU A 197 -3.62 24.40 7.38
N LYS A 198 -3.74 25.39 6.50
CA LYS A 198 -4.48 26.64 6.75
C LYS A 198 -5.92 26.57 6.24
N GLU A 199 -6.08 26.04 5.03
CA GLU A 199 -7.35 26.08 4.27
C GLU A 199 -8.24 24.88 4.57
N PHE A 200 -7.67 23.77 5.08
CA PHE A 200 -8.40 22.53 5.36
C PHE A 200 -8.46 22.27 6.86
N LYS A 201 -9.69 22.33 7.41
CA LYS A 201 -10.00 21.92 8.79
C LYS A 201 -10.94 20.75 8.72
N LEU A 202 -10.48 19.57 9.15
CA LEU A 202 -11.29 18.34 9.24
C LEU A 202 -11.62 18.04 10.70
N ASP A 203 -12.86 17.64 10.96
CA ASP A 203 -13.29 17.01 12.20
C ASP A 203 -13.40 15.49 11.97
N LEU A 204 -12.52 14.72 12.65
CA LEU A 204 -12.46 13.26 12.57
C LEU A 204 -12.84 12.62 13.91
#